data_817268b89c3fe01d6e825eb8645c8dc9
#
_entry.id   817268b89c3fe01d6e825eb8645c8dc9
#
_cell.length_a   1.000
_cell.length_b   1.000
_cell.length_c   1.000
_cell.angle_alpha   90.00
_cell.angle_beta   90.00
_cell.angle_gamma   90.00
#
_symmetry.space_group_name_H-M   'P 1'
#
loop_
_entity.id
_entity.type
_entity.pdbx_description
1 polymer ?
#
loop_
_entity_poly.entity_id
_entity_poly.type
_entity_poly.pdbx_seq_one_letter_code
_entity_poly.pdbx_strand_id
1 'polypeptide(L)'
;MDYVDELTSGRTPLVKKAAKKILKGRLKGYGPFLHQALEVEMAKPKSWESQMYLLYAIAATDCTEEVPYLKSLLLRDIPTPVTYRSLAVAI
;
A
#
# COMPACT_ATOMS: atom_id res chain seq x y z
N MET A 1 -1.75 17.38 9.49
CA MET A 1 -2.56 16.21 9.85
C MET A 1 -1.75 14.95 9.58
N ASP A 2 -1.74 14.06 10.54
CA ASP A 2 -0.90 12.87 10.46
C ASP A 2 -1.69 11.72 9.82
N TYR A 3 -1.18 11.19 8.72
CA TYR A 3 -1.82 10.08 8.02
C TYR A 3 -1.63 8.73 8.71
N VAL A 4 -0.76 8.66 9.71
CA VAL A 4 -0.54 7.42 10.46
C VAL A 4 -1.84 6.89 11.06
N ASP A 5 -2.64 7.78 11.67
CA ASP A 5 -3.90 7.39 12.28
C ASP A 5 -4.87 6.79 11.24
N GLU A 6 -4.94 7.39 10.06
CA GLU A 6 -5.80 6.87 8.98
C GLU A 6 -5.28 5.52 8.47
N LEU A 7 -3.97 5.40 8.28
CA LEU A 7 -3.36 4.15 7.79
C LEU A 7 -3.50 3.00 8.79
N THR A 8 -3.47 3.29 10.08
CA THR A 8 -3.58 2.28 11.13
C THR A 8 -4.99 2.05 11.62
N SER A 9 -5.97 2.77 11.05
CA SER A 9 -7.37 2.70 11.50
C SER A 9 -8.04 1.36 11.23
N GLY A 10 -7.57 0.61 10.24
CA GLY A 10 -8.21 -0.61 9.78
C GLY A 10 -9.46 -0.39 8.94
N ARG A 11 -9.78 0.88 8.62
CA ARG A 11 -10.96 1.23 7.82
C ARG A 11 -10.53 1.51 6.38
N THR A 12 -10.97 0.68 5.46
CA THR A 12 -10.60 0.76 4.05
C THR A 12 -10.77 2.16 3.44
N PRO A 13 -11.89 2.88 3.64
CA PRO A 13 -12.02 4.23 3.07
C PRO A 13 -10.97 5.21 3.57
N LEU A 14 -10.61 5.14 4.85
CA LEU A 14 -9.60 6.03 5.43
C LEU A 14 -8.20 5.65 4.96
N VAL A 15 -7.90 4.37 4.90
CA VAL A 15 -6.61 3.87 4.41
C VAL A 15 -6.42 4.29 2.95
N LYS A 16 -7.43 4.09 2.12
CA LYS A 16 -7.40 4.48 0.70
C LYS A 16 -7.17 5.98 0.55
N LYS A 17 -7.89 6.79 1.32
CA LYS A 17 -7.74 8.24 1.28
C LYS A 17 -6.33 8.69 1.65
N ALA A 18 -5.78 8.12 2.72
CA ALA A 18 -4.42 8.44 3.16
C ALA A 18 -3.40 8.03 2.10
N ALA A 19 -3.53 6.83 1.54
CA ALA A 19 -2.62 6.34 0.52
C ALA A 19 -2.64 7.22 -0.72
N LYS A 20 -3.82 7.68 -1.16
CA LYS A 20 -3.94 8.59 -2.30
C LYS A 20 -3.23 9.91 -2.05
N LYS A 21 -3.37 10.47 -0.86
CA LYS A 21 -2.73 11.74 -0.51
C LYS A 21 -1.22 11.61 -0.41
N ILE A 22 -0.74 10.52 0.16
CA ILE A 22 0.69 10.24 0.25
C ILE A 22 1.28 10.07 -1.16
N LEU A 23 0.59 9.32 -2.01
CA LEU A 23 1.00 9.13 -3.40
C LEU A 23 1.03 10.46 -4.16
N LYS A 24 -0.02 11.24 -4.08
CA LYS A 24 -0.15 12.51 -4.80
C LYS A 24 0.90 13.53 -4.35
N GLY A 25 1.13 13.61 -3.05
CA GLY A 25 2.11 14.53 -2.47
C GLY A 25 3.52 13.99 -2.40
N ARG A 26 3.71 12.70 -2.75
CA ARG A 26 4.99 12.00 -2.62
C ARG A 26 5.60 12.19 -1.24
N LEU A 27 4.78 11.99 -0.21
CA LEU A 27 5.17 12.21 1.18
C LEU A 27 6.04 11.04 1.66
N LYS A 28 7.20 11.38 2.20
CA LYS A 28 8.16 10.37 2.70
C LYS A 28 7.94 10.08 4.19
N GLY A 29 8.47 8.96 4.64
CA GLY A 29 8.43 8.61 6.06
C GLY A 29 7.27 7.70 6.45
N TYR A 30 6.40 7.35 5.51
CA TYR A 30 5.25 6.50 5.79
C TYR A 30 5.43 5.04 5.39
N GLY A 31 6.62 4.65 4.92
CA GLY A 31 6.88 3.30 4.43
C GLY A 31 6.41 2.17 5.34
N PRO A 32 6.85 2.12 6.61
CA PRO A 32 6.41 1.05 7.52
C PRO A 32 4.90 1.04 7.75
N PHE A 33 4.27 2.22 7.79
CA PHE A 33 2.81 2.32 7.98
C PHE A 33 2.07 1.89 6.73
N LEU A 34 2.58 2.23 5.54
CA LEU A 34 2.01 1.77 4.27
C LEU A 34 2.11 0.25 4.16
N HIS A 35 3.26 -0.31 4.54
CA HIS A 35 3.48 -1.76 4.57
C HIS A 35 2.45 -2.45 5.47
N GLN A 36 2.31 -1.96 6.70
CA GLN A 36 1.37 -2.55 7.66
C GLN A 36 -0.08 -2.44 7.17
N ALA A 37 -0.44 -1.28 6.63
CA ALA A 37 -1.79 -1.07 6.09
C ALA A 37 -2.06 -2.01 4.91
N LEU A 38 -1.08 -2.23 4.04
CA LEU A 38 -1.22 -3.15 2.92
C LEU A 38 -1.49 -4.58 3.39
N GLU A 39 -0.78 -5.04 4.42
CA GLU A 39 -1.01 -6.37 4.97
C GLU A 39 -2.43 -6.53 5.50
N VAL A 40 -2.94 -5.51 6.18
CA VAL A 40 -4.32 -5.53 6.69
C VAL A 40 -5.32 -5.57 5.53
N GLU A 41 -5.11 -4.73 4.51
CA GLU A 41 -6.03 -4.64 3.37
C GLU A 41 -6.00 -5.90 2.51
N MET A 42 -4.85 -6.55 2.36
CA MET A 42 -4.74 -7.79 1.59
C MET A 42 -5.52 -8.93 2.20
N ALA A 43 -5.82 -8.86 3.50
CA ALA A 43 -6.66 -9.85 4.18
C ALA A 43 -8.16 -9.64 3.89
N LYS A 44 -8.53 -8.51 3.28
CA LYS A 44 -9.93 -8.19 2.97
C LYS A 44 -10.25 -8.53 1.51
N PRO A 45 -11.40 -9.20 1.24
CA PRO A 45 -11.68 -9.72 -0.11
C PRO A 45 -12.01 -8.66 -1.17
N LYS A 46 -12.39 -7.43 -0.78
CA LYS A 46 -12.84 -6.42 -1.73
C LYS A 46 -12.11 -5.08 -1.60
N SER A 47 -10.87 -5.09 -1.16
CA SER A 47 -10.09 -3.87 -0.93
C SER A 47 -9.04 -3.62 -2.01
N TRP A 48 -9.28 -4.05 -3.24
CA TRP A 48 -8.28 -3.98 -4.31
C TRP A 48 -7.83 -2.54 -4.63
N GLU A 49 -8.74 -1.56 -4.56
CA GLU A 49 -8.37 -0.18 -4.82
C GLU A 49 -7.43 0.35 -3.74
N SER A 50 -7.74 0.05 -2.49
CA SER A 50 -6.89 0.42 -1.36
C SER A 50 -5.51 -0.21 -1.51
N GLN A 51 -5.45 -1.48 -1.84
CA GLN A 51 -4.19 -2.19 -2.06
C GLN A 51 -3.38 -1.56 -3.18
N MET A 52 -4.04 -1.20 -4.28
CA MET A 52 -3.39 -0.56 -5.42
C MET A 52 -2.74 0.76 -5.03
N TYR A 53 -3.48 1.63 -4.32
CA TYR A 53 -2.95 2.93 -3.90
C TYR A 53 -1.82 2.78 -2.90
N LEU A 54 -1.90 1.80 -2.00
CA LEU A 54 -0.82 1.52 -1.04
C LEU A 54 0.46 1.11 -1.76
N LEU A 55 0.36 0.23 -2.74
CA LEU A 55 1.51 -0.21 -3.53
C LEU A 55 2.14 0.96 -4.28
N TYR A 56 1.33 1.78 -4.94
CA TYR A 56 1.83 2.94 -5.67
C TYR A 56 2.44 3.98 -4.73
N ALA A 57 1.84 4.17 -3.54
CA ALA A 57 2.38 5.10 -2.56
C ALA A 57 3.76 4.65 -2.09
N ILE A 58 3.94 3.37 -1.82
CA ILE A 58 5.25 2.82 -1.44
C ILE A 58 6.28 3.08 -2.56
N ALA A 59 5.92 2.78 -3.79
CA ALA A 59 6.82 2.96 -4.93
C ALA A 59 7.15 4.44 -5.17
N ALA A 60 6.14 5.31 -5.09
CA ALA A 60 6.31 6.73 -5.40
C ALA A 60 7.09 7.50 -4.34
N THR A 61 7.12 7.02 -3.10
CA THR A 61 7.86 7.67 -2.02
C THR A 61 9.28 7.15 -1.87
N ASP A 62 9.75 6.35 -2.84
CA ASP A 62 11.12 5.83 -2.87
C ASP A 62 11.50 5.09 -1.59
N CYS A 63 10.59 4.25 -1.11
CA CYS A 63 10.81 3.46 0.09
C CYS A 63 11.68 2.25 -0.24
N THR A 64 12.98 2.47 -0.45
CA THR A 64 13.91 1.40 -0.81
C THR A 64 13.95 0.28 0.21
N GLU A 65 13.68 0.61 1.48
CA GLU A 65 13.62 -0.35 2.57
C GLU A 65 12.49 -1.37 2.38
N GLU A 66 11.45 -1.00 1.63
CA GLU A 66 10.30 -1.86 1.39
C GLU A 66 10.43 -2.71 0.12
N VAL A 67 11.49 -2.53 -0.67
CA VAL A 67 11.69 -3.30 -1.90
C VAL A 67 11.74 -4.81 -1.62
N PRO A 68 12.48 -5.30 -0.61
CA PRO A 68 12.47 -6.74 -0.31
C PRO A 68 11.07 -7.26 0.02
N TYR A 69 10.28 -6.46 0.73
CA TYR A 69 8.90 -6.82 1.04
C TYR A 69 8.06 -6.91 -0.23
N LEU A 70 8.15 -5.91 -1.11
CA LEU A 70 7.40 -5.91 -2.38
C LEU A 70 7.77 -7.12 -3.23
N LYS A 71 9.05 -7.47 -3.29
CA LYS A 71 9.49 -8.65 -4.03
C LYS A 71 8.93 -9.93 -3.42
N SER A 72 8.84 -10.00 -2.09
CA SER A 72 8.29 -11.18 -1.42
C SER A 72 6.81 -11.39 -1.76
N LEU A 73 6.08 -10.30 -2.06
CA LEU A 73 4.67 -10.40 -2.42
C LEU A 73 4.46 -11.12 -3.74
N LEU A 74 5.43 -11.06 -4.65
CA LEU A 74 5.34 -11.79 -5.92
C LEU A 74 5.32 -13.31 -5.72
N LEU A 75 5.82 -13.79 -4.59
CA LEU A 75 5.82 -15.21 -4.25
C LEU A 75 4.55 -15.64 -3.52
N ARG A 76 3.70 -14.71 -3.16
CA ARG A 76 2.44 -15.00 -2.49
C ARG A 76 1.34 -15.23 -3.53
N ASP A 77 0.35 -16.03 -3.12
CA ASP A 77 -0.87 -16.19 -3.90
C ASP A 77 -1.76 -14.97 -3.66
N ILE A 78 -1.68 -14.00 -4.58
CA ILE A 78 -2.44 -12.76 -4.48
C ILE A 78 -3.77 -12.93 -5.20
N PRO A 79 -4.90 -12.91 -4.47
CA PRO A 79 -6.21 -13.23 -5.07
C PRO A 79 -6.75 -12.13 -5.98
N THR A 80 -6.19 -10.92 -5.92
CA THR A 80 -6.71 -9.77 -6.67
C THR A 80 -5.80 -9.46 -7.86
N PRO A 81 -6.26 -9.69 -9.11
CA PRO A 81 -5.43 -9.41 -10.30
C PRO A 81 -4.93 -7.97 -10.38
N VAL A 82 -5.76 -7.01 -9.96
CA VAL A 82 -5.36 -5.58 -9.97
C VAL A 82 -4.18 -5.35 -9.02
N THR A 83 -4.21 -5.94 -7.84
CA THR A 83 -3.12 -5.84 -6.89
C THR A 83 -1.84 -6.43 -7.46
N TYR A 84 -1.94 -7.59 -8.11
CA TYR A 84 -0.79 -8.22 -8.73
C TYR A 84 -0.16 -7.35 -9.81
N ARG A 85 -1.00 -6.74 -10.68
CA ARG A 85 -0.52 -5.82 -11.72
C ARG A 85 0.16 -4.60 -11.11
N SER A 86 -0.45 -4.03 -10.08
CA SER A 86 0.11 -2.85 -9.40
C SER A 86 1.46 -3.19 -8.77
N LEU A 87 1.58 -4.37 -8.19
CA LEU A 87 2.83 -4.83 -7.62
C LEU A 87 3.91 -4.96 -8.69
N ALA A 88 3.57 -5.56 -9.84
CA ALA A 88 4.51 -5.72 -10.95
C ALA A 88 5.01 -4.38 -11.48
N VAL A 89 4.13 -3.37 -11.53
CA VAL A 89 4.51 -2.02 -11.95
C VAL A 89 5.36 -1.32 -10.90
N ALA A 90 5.07 -1.55 -9.62
CA ALA A 90 5.77 -0.90 -8.52
C ALA A 90 7.22 -1.40 -8.36
N ILE A 91 7.47 -2.64 -8.71
CA ILE A 91 8.80 -3.21 -8.66
C ILE A 91 9.58 -2.90 -9.92
#